data_f25883e7539b9c35b4458236f2239946
#
_entry.id   f25883e7539b9c35b4458236f2239946
#
_cell.length_a   1.000
_cell.length_b   1.000
_cell.length_c   1.000
_cell.angle_alpha   90.00
_cell.angle_beta   90.00
_cell.angle_gamma   90.00
#
_symmetry.space_group_name_H-M   'P 1'
#
loop_
_entity.id
_entity.type
_entity.pdbx_description
1 polymer ?
#
loop_
_entity_poly.entity_id
_entity_poly.type
_entity_poly.pdbx_seq_one_letter_code
_entity_poly.pdbx_strand_id
1 'polypeptide(L)'
;MKRILLLVFLCSVSLWADAQALLGTTGLLHAPTADMQRDKTFLFGGNYLNTHPLSTHFRSSEVGYTFNYYINITIFPWLEVAYICTLVHADHGSTYFPEQSWGKFTNQDRAFSARLRLWKEGWWKEWTPQIVVGANDPSTNDVLGDPNKDDYGFTGTSSVGNGHWNRYYIVATKHFGVKNVGELGMHFGYVYNKRLDYHRNGPVAGVNFQFALPATSFWMKAVNGLNVIAEYDSYSVNCGIGYNFWKDYISGVVELTQCKYPSAGMVFRIHLK
;
A
#
# COMPACT_ATOMS: atom_id res chain seq x y z
N MET A 1 37.96 1.24 -22.21
CA MET A 1 37.07 0.20 -21.68
C MET A 1 36.80 0.30 -20.18
N LYS A 2 37.80 0.41 -19.29
CA LYS A 2 37.57 0.52 -17.83
C LYS A 2 36.72 1.72 -17.38
N ARG A 3 36.79 2.87 -18.08
CA ARG A 3 35.97 4.07 -17.75
C ARG A 3 34.52 3.96 -18.18
N ILE A 4 34.21 3.14 -19.19
CA ILE A 4 32.83 2.88 -19.62
C ILE A 4 32.14 1.90 -18.65
N LEU A 5 32.88 0.93 -18.10
CA LEU A 5 32.36 0.03 -17.07
C LEU A 5 32.02 0.77 -15.77
N LEU A 6 32.82 1.79 -15.40
CA LEU A 6 32.55 2.60 -14.21
C LEU A 6 31.34 3.51 -14.38
N LEU A 7 31.09 4.01 -15.60
CA LEU A 7 29.88 4.80 -15.93
C LEU A 7 28.61 3.95 -15.95
N VAL A 8 28.70 2.69 -16.37
CA VAL A 8 27.57 1.74 -16.32
C VAL A 8 27.26 1.32 -14.87
N PHE A 9 28.28 1.24 -14.01
CA PHE A 9 28.08 0.90 -12.59
C PHE A 9 27.54 2.08 -11.76
N LEU A 10 27.76 3.32 -12.18
CA LEU A 10 27.22 4.52 -11.54
C LEU A 10 25.78 4.86 -11.97
N CYS A 11 25.27 4.24 -13.04
CA CYS A 11 23.89 4.41 -13.51
C CYS A 11 22.90 3.41 -12.89
N SER A 12 23.36 2.51 -12.01
CA SER A 12 22.49 1.50 -11.36
C SER A 12 22.12 1.84 -9.91
N VAL A 13 22.21 3.10 -9.51
CA VAL A 13 21.47 3.55 -8.33
C VAL A 13 20.05 3.84 -8.79
N SER A 14 19.27 2.78 -8.93
CA SER A 14 17.82 2.89 -9.03
C SER A 14 17.35 3.64 -7.77
N LEU A 15 16.90 4.87 -7.96
CA LEU A 15 16.17 5.62 -6.93
C LEU A 15 14.80 4.95 -6.82
N TRP A 16 14.74 3.87 -6.08
CA TRP A 16 13.50 3.17 -5.80
C TRP A 16 12.61 4.11 -4.99
N ALA A 17 11.67 4.73 -5.65
CA ALA A 17 10.58 5.40 -4.97
C ALA A 17 9.54 4.36 -4.67
N ASP A 18 9.72 3.66 -3.59
CA ASP A 18 8.71 2.73 -3.08
C ASP A 18 7.48 3.53 -2.69
N ALA A 19 6.44 3.49 -3.51
CA ALA A 19 5.13 3.92 -3.11
C ALA A 19 4.64 2.99 -1.99
N GLN A 20 4.10 3.56 -0.95
CA GLN A 20 3.53 2.80 0.16
C GLN A 20 2.03 2.75 -0.03
N ALA A 21 1.49 1.55 -0.22
CA ALA A 21 0.05 1.36 -0.27
C ALA A 21 -0.60 1.78 1.04
N LEU A 22 -1.80 2.28 0.99
CA LEU A 22 -2.60 2.65 2.17
C LEU A 22 -2.78 1.51 3.17
N LEU A 23 -2.47 0.28 2.76
CA LEU A 23 -2.50 -0.92 3.60
C LEU A 23 -1.21 -1.17 4.40
N GLY A 24 -0.26 -0.24 4.40
CA GLY A 24 1.00 -0.40 5.12
C GLY A 24 2.00 -1.36 4.49
N THR A 25 1.73 -1.89 3.31
CA THR A 25 2.65 -2.72 2.52
C THR A 25 3.13 -1.97 1.29
N THR A 26 4.27 -2.35 0.72
CA THR A 26 4.73 -1.77 -0.53
C THR A 26 3.71 -2.00 -1.64
N GLY A 27 3.35 -0.93 -2.36
CA GLY A 27 2.31 -0.95 -3.38
C GLY A 27 2.14 0.43 -4.01
N LEU A 28 1.15 0.59 -4.88
CA LEU A 28 0.76 1.91 -5.38
C LEU A 28 -0.08 2.66 -4.34
N LEU A 29 -1.37 2.84 -4.58
CA LEU A 29 -2.33 3.43 -3.63
C LEU A 29 -3.07 2.31 -2.88
N HIS A 30 -3.86 1.53 -3.61
CA HIS A 30 -4.58 0.34 -3.15
C HIS A 30 -4.06 -0.95 -3.80
N ALA A 31 -3.60 -0.87 -5.05
CA ALA A 31 -3.10 -2.02 -5.78
C ALA A 31 -1.71 -2.44 -5.26
N PRO A 32 -1.49 -3.75 -5.04
CA PRO A 32 -0.17 -4.27 -4.72
C PRO A 32 0.76 -4.15 -5.93
N THR A 33 2.05 -3.98 -5.66
CA THR A 33 3.12 -4.09 -6.66
C THR A 33 4.07 -5.24 -6.30
N ALA A 34 4.95 -5.61 -7.21
CA ALA A 34 6.01 -6.55 -6.89
C ALA A 34 7.24 -5.86 -6.28
N ASP A 35 7.23 -4.53 -6.13
CA ASP A 35 8.32 -3.82 -5.47
C ASP A 35 8.46 -4.23 -4.01
N MET A 36 9.68 -4.25 -3.54
CA MET A 36 10.02 -4.57 -2.17
C MET A 36 10.88 -3.46 -1.61
N GLN A 37 10.61 -3.06 -0.39
CA GLN A 37 11.51 -2.15 0.33
C GLN A 37 12.92 -2.75 0.38
N ARG A 38 13.91 -1.90 0.52
CA ARG A 38 15.26 -2.34 0.82
C ARG A 38 15.24 -3.25 2.06
N ASP A 39 16.05 -4.30 2.05
CA ASP A 39 16.22 -5.17 3.22
C ASP A 39 16.60 -4.39 4.48
N LYS A 40 16.23 -4.90 5.62
CA LYS A 40 16.44 -4.27 6.93
C LYS A 40 15.83 -2.85 7.00
N THR A 41 14.73 -2.60 6.27
CA THR A 41 13.99 -1.36 6.40
C THR A 41 12.80 -1.57 7.31
N PHE A 42 12.75 -0.77 8.36
CA PHE A 42 11.58 -0.60 9.22
C PHE A 42 10.86 0.67 8.81
N LEU A 43 9.56 0.59 8.66
CA LEU A 43 8.74 1.75 8.40
C LEU A 43 7.50 1.78 9.30
N PHE A 44 7.02 2.98 9.54
CA PHE A 44 5.74 3.22 10.18
C PHE A 44 5.07 4.41 9.52
N GLY A 45 3.77 4.45 9.61
CA GLY A 45 3.01 5.51 8.98
C GLY A 45 1.55 5.49 9.39
N GLY A 46 0.80 6.39 8.79
CA GLY A 46 -0.64 6.48 8.98
C GLY A 46 -1.30 7.25 7.86
N ASN A 47 -2.57 6.94 7.65
CA ASN A 47 -3.37 7.52 6.59
C ASN A 47 -4.72 7.99 7.13
N TYR A 48 -5.16 9.11 6.61
CA TYR A 48 -6.55 9.56 6.65
C TYR A 48 -7.25 9.01 5.40
N LEU A 49 -8.30 8.23 5.60
CA LEU A 49 -9.06 7.61 4.52
C LEU A 49 -10.44 8.23 4.40
N ASN A 50 -10.83 8.54 3.18
CA ASN A 50 -12.20 8.93 2.91
C ASN A 50 -13.12 7.71 3.07
N THR A 51 -14.24 7.87 3.76
CA THR A 51 -15.16 6.78 4.06
C THR A 51 -16.08 6.39 2.91
N HIS A 52 -16.27 7.26 1.91
CA HIS A 52 -17.19 7.01 0.80
C HIS A 52 -16.87 5.75 -0.03
N PRO A 53 -15.60 5.46 -0.37
CA PRO A 53 -15.26 4.27 -1.12
C PRO A 53 -15.16 3.01 -0.25
N LEU A 54 -15.24 3.13 1.06
CA LEU A 54 -15.20 1.98 1.96
C LEU A 54 -16.55 1.25 1.98
N SER A 55 -16.54 -0.02 2.37
CA SER A 55 -17.77 -0.80 2.47
C SER A 55 -18.74 -0.17 3.49
N THR A 56 -20.03 -0.46 3.32
CA THR A 56 -21.09 0.07 4.19
C THR A 56 -20.90 -0.30 5.66
N HIS A 57 -20.20 -1.39 5.95
CA HIS A 57 -19.86 -1.80 7.30
C HIS A 57 -18.82 -0.89 7.98
N PHE A 58 -18.05 -0.15 7.20
CA PHE A 58 -17.14 0.88 7.66
C PHE A 58 -17.76 2.28 7.64
N ARG A 59 -18.96 2.41 7.07
CA ARG A 59 -19.74 3.63 7.15
C ARG A 59 -20.71 3.51 8.32
N SER A 60 -20.54 4.29 9.35
CA SER A 60 -21.75 4.70 10.07
C SER A 60 -22.57 5.58 9.12
N SER A 61 -23.88 5.59 9.29
CA SER A 61 -24.81 6.43 8.51
C SER A 61 -24.48 7.93 8.59
N GLU A 62 -23.64 8.31 9.50
CA GLU A 62 -23.22 9.66 9.79
C GLU A 62 -21.75 9.82 9.43
N VAL A 63 -21.40 10.94 8.86
CA VAL A 63 -20.11 11.25 8.25
C VAL A 63 -18.97 10.99 9.23
N GLY A 64 -18.44 9.80 9.20
CA GLY A 64 -17.23 9.47 9.92
C GLY A 64 -15.98 9.64 9.04
N TYR A 65 -14.85 9.66 9.65
CA TYR A 65 -13.58 9.52 8.99
C TYR A 65 -12.87 8.26 9.51
N THR A 66 -11.99 7.71 8.68
CA THR A 66 -11.26 6.49 8.97
C THR A 66 -9.78 6.81 8.97
N PHE A 67 -9.10 6.36 10.00
CA PHE A 67 -7.65 6.38 10.07
C PHE A 67 -7.11 4.96 10.02
N ASN A 68 -6.00 4.78 9.37
CA ASN A 68 -5.17 3.63 9.67
C ASN A 68 -3.77 4.07 10.09
N TYR A 69 -3.13 3.23 10.89
CA TYR A 69 -1.71 3.32 11.17
C TYR A 69 -1.09 1.94 11.00
N TYR A 70 0.17 1.90 10.65
CA TYR A 70 0.84 0.67 10.34
C TYR A 70 2.32 0.72 10.69
N ILE A 71 2.84 -0.47 10.90
CA ILE A 71 4.27 -0.75 10.94
C ILE A 71 4.58 -1.84 9.92
N ASN A 72 5.75 -1.76 9.32
CA ASN A 72 6.19 -2.71 8.32
C ASN A 72 7.69 -2.93 8.48
N ILE A 73 8.14 -4.14 8.23
CA ILE A 73 9.55 -4.47 8.21
C ILE A 73 9.86 -5.41 7.04
N THR A 74 10.87 -5.04 6.26
CA THR A 74 11.47 -5.92 5.27
C THR A 74 12.66 -6.61 5.92
N ILE A 75 12.42 -7.84 6.38
CA ILE A 75 13.40 -8.63 7.14
C ILE A 75 14.53 -9.09 6.23
N PHE A 76 14.16 -9.55 5.04
CA PHE A 76 15.07 -10.00 4.00
C PHE A 76 14.66 -9.36 2.67
N PRO A 77 15.56 -9.30 1.67
CA PRO A 77 15.22 -8.71 0.37
C PRO A 77 14.01 -9.36 -0.34
N TRP A 78 13.53 -10.47 0.17
CA TRP A 78 12.43 -11.26 -0.38
C TRP A 78 11.23 -11.42 0.56
N LEU A 79 11.31 -10.92 1.82
CA LEU A 79 10.25 -11.04 2.84
C LEU A 79 9.94 -9.68 3.46
N GLU A 80 8.72 -9.23 3.27
CA GLU A 80 8.14 -8.05 3.92
C GLU A 80 6.94 -8.49 4.77
N VAL A 81 6.87 -8.02 6.01
CA VAL A 81 5.75 -8.25 6.92
C VAL A 81 5.24 -6.93 7.47
N ALA A 82 3.93 -6.82 7.65
CA ALA A 82 3.31 -5.61 8.14
C ALA A 82 2.18 -5.91 9.13
N TYR A 83 1.94 -4.94 10.02
CA TYR A 83 0.76 -4.84 10.84
C TYR A 83 0.06 -3.52 10.55
N ILE A 84 -1.24 -3.56 10.35
CA ILE A 84 -2.08 -2.40 10.15
C ILE A 84 -3.24 -2.42 11.14
N CYS A 85 -3.59 -1.27 11.65
CA CYS A 85 -4.78 -1.07 12.46
C CYS A 85 -5.62 0.05 11.85
N THR A 86 -6.86 -0.24 11.51
CA THR A 86 -7.80 0.70 10.92
C THR A 86 -8.86 1.08 11.97
N LEU A 87 -9.01 2.36 12.22
CA LEU A 87 -9.94 2.93 13.18
C LEU A 87 -11.05 3.66 12.44
N VAL A 88 -12.29 3.20 12.60
CA VAL A 88 -13.47 3.86 12.03
C VAL A 88 -14.08 4.79 13.08
N HIS A 89 -14.17 6.06 12.76
CA HIS A 89 -14.81 7.07 13.60
C HIS A 89 -16.27 7.27 13.18
N ALA A 90 -17.15 7.39 14.17
CA ALA A 90 -18.55 7.75 13.98
C ALA A 90 -19.02 8.67 15.10
N ASP A 91 -20.14 9.37 14.91
CA ASP A 91 -20.68 10.33 15.88
C ASP A 91 -21.11 9.68 17.19
N HIS A 92 -21.57 8.43 17.12
CA HIS A 92 -21.90 7.64 18.29
C HIS A 92 -20.82 6.58 18.48
N GLY A 93 -20.00 6.67 19.50
CA GLY A 93 -18.93 5.71 19.79
C GLY A 93 -19.36 4.23 19.77
N SER A 94 -18.48 3.36 20.17
CA SER A 94 -18.74 1.92 20.23
C SER A 94 -19.83 1.60 21.29
N THR A 95 -20.75 0.71 20.98
CA THR A 95 -21.72 0.17 21.94
C THR A 95 -21.07 -0.79 22.94
N TYR A 96 -19.87 -1.28 22.67
CA TYR A 96 -19.16 -2.25 23.52
C TYR A 96 -18.09 -1.65 24.40
N PHE A 97 -17.51 -0.53 23.99
CA PHE A 97 -16.41 0.11 24.72
C PHE A 97 -16.82 1.51 25.17
N PRO A 98 -16.53 1.87 26.42
CA PRO A 98 -16.90 3.18 26.93
C PRO A 98 -16.11 4.28 26.19
N GLU A 99 -16.74 5.42 26.02
CA GLU A 99 -16.19 6.59 25.33
C GLU A 99 -14.84 7.04 25.92
N GLN A 100 -14.65 6.87 27.23
CA GLN A 100 -13.41 7.18 27.91
C GLN A 100 -12.21 6.35 27.38
N SER A 101 -12.46 5.13 26.88
CA SER A 101 -11.40 4.24 26.39
C SER A 101 -11.17 4.35 24.89
N TRP A 102 -12.24 4.57 24.13
CA TRP A 102 -12.20 4.47 22.65
C TRP A 102 -12.62 5.76 21.96
N GLY A 103 -13.11 6.74 22.73
CA GLY A 103 -13.65 7.96 22.15
C GLY A 103 -14.81 7.64 21.21
N LYS A 104 -14.81 8.29 20.08
CA LYS A 104 -15.85 8.11 19.04
C LYS A 104 -15.49 7.02 17.99
N PHE A 105 -14.54 6.17 18.26
CA PHE A 105 -14.25 5.05 17.37
C PHE A 105 -15.25 3.93 17.58
N THR A 106 -15.90 3.51 16.50
CA THR A 106 -16.93 2.47 16.51
C THR A 106 -16.38 1.10 16.22
N ASN A 107 -15.26 1.03 15.48
CA ASN A 107 -14.65 -0.22 15.08
C ASN A 107 -13.12 -0.09 14.97
N GLN A 108 -12.44 -1.20 15.19
CA GLN A 108 -11.01 -1.33 15.07
C GLN A 108 -10.69 -2.63 14.33
N ASP A 109 -10.25 -2.51 13.08
CA ASP A 109 -9.78 -3.66 12.29
C ASP A 109 -8.25 -3.78 12.37
N ARG A 110 -7.78 -4.93 12.82
CA ARG A 110 -6.35 -5.25 12.99
C ARG A 110 -5.97 -6.35 12.02
N ALA A 111 -5.02 -6.07 11.16
CA ALA A 111 -4.61 -6.99 10.12
C ALA A 111 -3.09 -7.19 10.11
N PHE A 112 -2.68 -8.42 9.84
CA PHE A 112 -1.30 -8.76 9.53
C PHE A 112 -1.15 -9.02 8.04
N SER A 113 0.01 -8.71 7.50
CA SER A 113 0.31 -8.90 6.10
C SER A 113 1.68 -9.52 5.93
N ALA A 114 1.83 -10.34 4.90
CA ALA A 114 3.12 -10.87 4.49
C ALA A 114 3.23 -10.88 2.97
N ARG A 115 4.44 -10.62 2.46
CA ARG A 115 4.75 -10.61 1.04
C ARG A 115 6.06 -11.33 0.79
N LEU A 116 6.09 -12.13 -0.27
CA LEU A 116 7.24 -12.91 -0.68
C LEU A 116 7.59 -12.58 -2.14
N ARG A 117 8.82 -12.12 -2.38
CA ARG A 117 9.36 -12.00 -3.72
C ARG A 117 9.82 -13.36 -4.23
N LEU A 118 9.12 -13.88 -5.22
CA LEU A 118 9.44 -15.15 -5.86
C LEU A 118 10.49 -14.99 -6.96
N TRP A 119 10.49 -13.84 -7.64
CA TRP A 119 11.37 -13.56 -8.76
C TRP A 119 11.80 -12.10 -8.75
N LYS A 120 13.11 -11.86 -8.95
CA LYS A 120 13.66 -10.51 -9.02
C LYS A 120 13.65 -10.03 -10.47
N GLU A 121 13.37 -8.74 -10.67
CA GLU A 121 13.46 -8.10 -11.98
C GLU A 121 14.82 -8.31 -12.63
N GLY A 122 14.81 -8.67 -13.92
CA GLY A 122 16.02 -8.89 -14.70
C GLY A 122 16.84 -10.13 -14.34
N TRP A 123 16.33 -11.03 -13.49
CA TRP A 123 17.08 -12.16 -12.96
C TRP A 123 17.50 -13.18 -14.05
N TRP A 124 16.68 -13.33 -15.08
CA TRP A 124 17.02 -14.19 -16.22
C TRP A 124 17.42 -13.38 -17.45
N LYS A 125 16.57 -12.43 -17.86
CA LYS A 125 16.79 -11.50 -18.97
C LYS A 125 16.29 -10.11 -18.56
N GLU A 126 16.84 -9.06 -19.14
CA GLU A 126 16.51 -7.67 -18.79
C GLU A 126 15.01 -7.36 -18.86
N TRP A 127 14.26 -8.02 -19.74
CA TRP A 127 12.82 -7.83 -19.88
C TRP A 127 11.98 -8.57 -18.83
N THR A 128 12.57 -9.52 -18.06
CA THR A 128 11.78 -10.28 -17.07
C THR A 128 11.31 -9.41 -15.92
N PRO A 129 10.00 -9.46 -15.55
CA PRO A 129 9.47 -8.67 -14.45
C PRO A 129 9.89 -9.25 -13.10
N GLN A 130 9.74 -8.47 -12.06
CA GLN A 130 9.71 -8.93 -10.68
C GLN A 130 8.35 -9.56 -10.37
N ILE A 131 8.31 -10.62 -9.53
CA ILE A 131 7.08 -11.30 -9.14
C ILE A 131 7.03 -11.43 -7.62
N VAL A 132 5.90 -11.02 -7.05
CA VAL A 132 5.60 -11.13 -5.62
C VAL A 132 4.25 -11.81 -5.43
N VAL A 133 4.17 -12.64 -4.41
CA VAL A 133 2.90 -13.11 -3.84
C VAL A 133 2.72 -12.53 -2.46
N GLY A 134 1.48 -12.30 -2.05
CA GLY A 134 1.23 -11.75 -0.73
C GLY A 134 -0.16 -12.04 -0.22
N ALA A 135 -0.30 -11.85 1.08
CA ALA A 135 -1.55 -11.95 1.80
C ALA A 135 -1.68 -10.79 2.78
N ASN A 136 -2.80 -10.11 2.74
CA ASN A 136 -3.22 -9.14 3.73
C ASN A 136 -4.34 -9.78 4.53
N ASP A 137 -4.27 -9.70 5.85
CA ASP A 137 -5.24 -10.27 6.78
C ASP A 137 -5.66 -11.73 6.45
N PRO A 138 -4.70 -12.66 6.39
CA PRO A 138 -5.00 -14.06 6.06
C PRO A 138 -5.82 -14.77 7.15
N SER A 139 -5.89 -14.18 8.34
CA SER A 139 -6.62 -14.70 9.51
C SER A 139 -8.12 -14.40 9.47
N THR A 140 -8.58 -13.58 8.55
CA THR A 140 -10.02 -13.32 8.38
C THR A 140 -10.76 -14.59 8.03
N ASN A 141 -11.79 -14.89 8.82
CA ASN A 141 -12.66 -16.03 8.58
C ASN A 141 -13.51 -15.83 7.32
N ASP A 142 -13.78 -16.94 6.61
CA ASP A 142 -14.50 -16.97 5.33
C ASP A 142 -15.98 -16.58 5.43
N VAL A 143 -16.44 -16.18 6.61
CA VAL A 143 -17.83 -16.18 7.01
C VAL A 143 -18.39 -14.79 7.23
N LEU A 144 -17.63 -13.76 6.91
CA LEU A 144 -18.12 -12.39 6.96
C LEU A 144 -19.29 -12.22 5.99
N GLY A 145 -20.48 -12.06 6.55
CA GLY A 145 -21.73 -11.93 5.80
C GLY A 145 -22.62 -13.17 5.78
N ASP A 146 -22.26 -14.28 6.42
CA ASP A 146 -23.17 -15.40 6.63
C ASP A 146 -24.01 -15.18 7.90
N PRO A 147 -25.32 -14.89 7.79
CA PRO A 147 -26.17 -14.63 8.95
C PRO A 147 -26.35 -15.86 9.86
N ASN A 148 -25.90 -17.05 9.45
CA ASN A 148 -26.06 -18.29 10.18
C ASN A 148 -24.79 -18.71 10.94
N LYS A 149 -23.74 -17.94 10.87
CA LYS A 149 -22.49 -18.23 11.60
C LYS A 149 -22.16 -17.08 12.53
N ASP A 150 -22.10 -17.40 13.83
CA ASP A 150 -21.55 -16.50 14.84
C ASP A 150 -20.08 -16.27 14.50
N ASP A 151 -19.79 -15.12 13.92
CA ASP A 151 -18.47 -14.75 13.48
C ASP A 151 -17.64 -14.26 14.68
N TYR A 152 -17.17 -15.23 15.45
CA TYR A 152 -16.19 -14.96 16.50
C TYR A 152 -14.82 -14.86 15.84
N GLY A 153 -14.48 -13.65 15.40
CA GLY A 153 -13.11 -13.35 15.02
C GLY A 153 -12.13 -13.64 16.14
N PHE A 154 -10.85 -13.57 15.87
CA PHE A 154 -9.75 -13.84 16.83
C PHE A 154 -9.87 -13.13 18.19
N THR A 155 -10.77 -12.17 18.32
CA THR A 155 -11.06 -11.41 19.56
C THR A 155 -12.35 -11.84 20.26
N GLY A 156 -13.06 -12.85 19.79
CA GLY A 156 -14.29 -13.33 20.43
C GLY A 156 -15.48 -12.37 20.36
N THR A 157 -15.39 -11.31 19.55
CA THR A 157 -16.48 -10.38 19.32
C THR A 157 -16.97 -10.55 17.88
N SER A 158 -18.28 -10.70 17.70
CA SER A 158 -18.90 -10.67 16.39
C SER A 158 -18.74 -9.25 15.81
N SER A 159 -17.67 -9.02 15.08
CA SER A 159 -17.45 -7.71 14.47
C SER A 159 -17.68 -7.83 12.97
N VAL A 160 -18.79 -7.34 12.54
CA VAL A 160 -19.22 -7.22 11.16
C VAL A 160 -18.22 -6.40 10.30
N GLY A 161 -17.20 -5.84 10.88
CA GLY A 161 -16.21 -4.99 10.21
C GLY A 161 -14.79 -5.55 10.08
N ASN A 162 -14.48 -6.66 10.73
CA ASN A 162 -13.14 -7.23 10.68
C ASN A 162 -12.86 -7.88 9.32
N GLY A 163 -11.59 -7.84 8.90
CA GLY A 163 -11.17 -8.44 7.65
C GLY A 163 -11.48 -7.61 6.41
N HIS A 164 -11.75 -6.33 6.55
CA HIS A 164 -11.95 -5.42 5.42
C HIS A 164 -10.80 -5.48 4.42
N TRP A 165 -9.57 -5.66 4.91
CA TRP A 165 -8.37 -5.70 4.11
C TRP A 165 -7.96 -7.10 3.67
N ASN A 166 -8.77 -8.14 3.95
CA ASN A 166 -8.47 -9.50 3.51
C ASN A 166 -8.28 -9.55 2.00
N ARG A 167 -7.12 -10.00 1.57
CA ARG A 167 -6.82 -10.32 0.17
C ARG A 167 -5.57 -11.18 0.06
N TYR A 168 -5.57 -12.03 -0.95
CA TYR A 168 -4.42 -12.75 -1.45
C TYR A 168 -4.11 -12.22 -2.85
N TYR A 169 -2.86 -12.18 -3.24
CA TYR A 169 -2.51 -11.65 -4.55
C TYR A 169 -1.22 -12.23 -5.10
N ILE A 170 -1.14 -12.17 -6.43
CA ILE A 170 0.09 -12.32 -7.18
C ILE A 170 0.23 -11.10 -8.09
N VAL A 171 1.42 -10.54 -8.15
CA VAL A 171 1.68 -9.34 -8.95
C VAL A 171 3.05 -9.38 -9.60
N ALA A 172 3.11 -8.88 -10.82
CA ALA A 172 4.33 -8.66 -11.58
C ALA A 172 4.57 -7.16 -11.76
N THR A 173 5.83 -6.74 -11.65
CA THR A 173 6.26 -5.35 -11.84
C THR A 173 7.44 -5.30 -12.79
N LYS A 174 7.44 -4.33 -13.69
CA LYS A 174 8.55 -4.02 -14.59
C LYS A 174 8.82 -2.53 -14.64
N HIS A 175 10.10 -2.17 -14.53
CA HIS A 175 10.53 -0.78 -14.61
C HIS A 175 11.21 -0.47 -15.95
N PHE A 176 10.98 0.75 -16.41
CA PHE A 176 11.55 1.30 -17.63
C PHE A 176 12.17 2.66 -17.36
N GLY A 177 13.48 2.72 -17.40
CA GLY A 177 14.22 3.98 -17.22
C GLY A 177 14.06 4.89 -18.45
N VAL A 178 13.66 6.14 -18.21
CA VAL A 178 13.62 7.21 -19.20
C VAL A 178 14.79 8.15 -18.95
N LYS A 179 15.80 8.08 -19.80
CA LYS A 179 17.07 8.80 -19.62
C LYS A 179 16.83 10.29 -19.32
N ASN A 180 17.42 10.79 -18.22
CA ASN A 180 17.35 12.17 -17.76
C ASN A 180 15.93 12.69 -17.44
N VAL A 181 14.93 11.82 -17.32
CA VAL A 181 13.55 12.21 -16.99
C VAL A 181 13.06 11.49 -15.76
N GLY A 182 13.23 10.17 -15.68
CA GLY A 182 12.72 9.38 -14.57
C GLY A 182 12.62 7.90 -14.88
N GLU A 183 11.77 7.24 -14.12
CA GLU A 183 11.49 5.81 -14.24
C GLU A 183 9.97 5.56 -14.25
N LEU A 184 9.52 4.77 -15.21
CA LEU A 184 8.15 4.30 -15.33
C LEU A 184 8.05 2.90 -14.74
N GLY A 185 7.25 2.72 -13.70
CA GLY A 185 6.84 1.41 -13.18
C GLY A 185 5.53 0.98 -13.84
N MET A 186 5.46 -0.28 -14.25
CA MET A 186 4.24 -0.92 -14.74
C MET A 186 3.96 -2.16 -13.90
N HIS A 187 2.73 -2.27 -13.41
CA HIS A 187 2.30 -3.27 -12.46
C HIS A 187 1.06 -3.98 -12.98
N PHE A 188 1.05 -5.30 -12.88
CA PHE A 188 -0.10 -6.11 -13.26
C PHE A 188 -0.21 -7.33 -12.36
N GLY A 189 -1.41 -7.65 -11.93
CA GLY A 189 -1.61 -8.78 -11.03
C GLY A 189 -3.07 -9.21 -10.93
N TYR A 190 -3.30 -10.09 -9.99
CA TYR A 190 -4.63 -10.57 -9.65
C TYR A 190 -4.79 -10.62 -8.13
N VAL A 191 -5.92 -10.16 -7.64
CA VAL A 191 -6.29 -10.20 -6.22
C VAL A 191 -7.51 -11.07 -6.03
N TYR A 192 -7.52 -11.76 -4.90
CA TYR A 192 -8.63 -12.56 -4.42
C TYR A 192 -8.89 -12.24 -2.95
N ASN A 193 -10.14 -12.04 -2.55
CA ASN A 193 -10.54 -11.94 -1.16
C ASN A 193 -11.68 -12.92 -0.84
N LYS A 194 -11.85 -13.19 0.44
CA LYS A 194 -12.84 -14.16 0.93
C LYS A 194 -14.16 -13.52 1.35
N ARG A 195 -14.27 -12.21 1.31
CA ARG A 195 -15.49 -11.51 1.76
C ARG A 195 -16.63 -11.70 0.79
N LEU A 196 -17.81 -11.95 1.34
CA LEU A 196 -19.04 -12.09 0.57
C LEU A 196 -19.72 -10.74 0.30
N ASP A 197 -19.50 -9.77 1.17
CA ASP A 197 -20.14 -8.44 1.16
C ASP A 197 -19.31 -7.37 0.44
N TYR A 198 -18.05 -7.64 0.18
CA TYR A 198 -17.14 -6.67 -0.42
C TYR A 198 -16.15 -7.35 -1.37
N HIS A 199 -16.69 -7.72 -2.53
CA HIS A 199 -15.93 -8.43 -3.54
C HIS A 199 -14.98 -7.49 -4.27
N ARG A 200 -13.69 -7.62 -3.99
CA ARG A 200 -12.59 -7.02 -4.76
C ARG A 200 -11.73 -8.14 -5.33
N ASN A 201 -12.34 -8.95 -6.18
CA ASN A 201 -11.70 -10.08 -6.83
C ASN A 201 -11.52 -9.76 -8.30
N GLY A 202 -10.30 -9.87 -8.79
CA GLY A 202 -10.06 -9.63 -10.20
C GLY A 202 -8.65 -9.13 -10.52
N PRO A 203 -8.44 -8.73 -11.77
CA PRO A 203 -7.18 -8.16 -12.19
C PRO A 203 -6.95 -6.81 -11.50
N VAL A 204 -5.69 -6.53 -11.20
CA VAL A 204 -5.20 -5.23 -10.78
C VAL A 204 -4.13 -4.78 -11.75
N ALA A 205 -4.10 -3.50 -12.04
CA ALA A 205 -3.09 -2.91 -12.90
C ALA A 205 -2.77 -1.50 -12.43
N GLY A 206 -1.57 -1.03 -12.71
CA GLY A 206 -1.22 0.34 -12.41
C GLY A 206 0.09 0.75 -13.03
N VAL A 207 0.29 2.05 -13.03
CA VAL A 207 1.51 2.69 -13.47
C VAL A 207 1.90 3.77 -12.47
N ASN A 208 3.20 3.93 -12.30
CA ASN A 208 3.73 5.08 -11.58
C ASN A 208 4.91 5.67 -12.35
N PHE A 209 5.11 6.96 -12.22
CA PHE A 209 6.25 7.66 -12.79
C PHE A 209 6.99 8.45 -11.73
N GLN A 210 8.21 8.02 -11.43
CA GLN A 210 9.13 8.71 -10.54
C GLN A 210 10.06 9.61 -11.33
N PHE A 211 10.04 10.92 -11.04
CA PHE A 211 10.91 11.86 -11.69
C PHE A 211 12.35 11.73 -11.20
N ALA A 212 13.31 11.79 -12.13
CA ALA A 212 14.75 11.79 -11.89
C ALA A 212 15.48 12.72 -12.88
N LEU A 213 15.14 14.00 -12.81
CA LEU A 213 15.72 15.05 -13.66
C LEU A 213 17.14 15.39 -13.23
N PRO A 214 18.01 15.86 -14.12
CA PRO A 214 19.31 16.43 -13.74
C PRO A 214 19.15 17.56 -12.72
N ALA A 215 19.69 17.40 -11.52
CA ALA A 215 19.48 18.29 -10.38
C ALA A 215 20.25 19.62 -10.49
N THR A 216 20.08 20.36 -11.59
CA THR A 216 20.78 21.60 -11.89
C THR A 216 20.13 22.84 -11.29
N SER A 217 18.84 22.77 -10.93
CA SER A 217 18.10 23.85 -10.30
C SER A 217 17.30 23.38 -9.08
N PHE A 218 16.86 24.34 -8.26
CA PHE A 218 15.97 24.07 -7.12
C PHE A 218 14.67 23.36 -7.56
N TRP A 219 14.05 23.83 -8.65
CA TRP A 219 12.81 23.27 -9.15
C TRP A 219 12.97 21.82 -9.65
N MET A 220 14.08 21.51 -10.33
CA MET A 220 14.36 20.14 -10.76
C MET A 220 14.58 19.21 -9.57
N LYS A 221 15.26 19.68 -8.52
CA LYS A 221 15.39 18.91 -7.26
C LYS A 221 14.04 18.67 -6.59
N ALA A 222 13.16 19.66 -6.58
CA ALA A 222 11.82 19.53 -6.01
C ALA A 222 10.97 18.53 -6.79
N VAL A 223 11.03 18.55 -8.12
CA VAL A 223 10.28 17.61 -8.97
C VAL A 223 10.78 16.17 -8.79
N ASN A 224 12.06 15.95 -8.53
CA ASN A 224 12.62 14.60 -8.32
C ASN A 224 12.06 13.85 -7.09
N GLY A 225 11.41 14.55 -6.17
CA GLY A 225 10.68 13.92 -5.07
C GLY A 225 9.29 13.39 -5.46
N LEU A 226 8.83 13.71 -6.67
CA LEU A 226 7.45 13.47 -7.10
C LEU A 226 7.32 12.11 -7.78
N ASN A 227 6.29 11.36 -7.37
CA ASN A 227 5.84 10.11 -7.97
C ASN A 227 4.36 10.27 -8.34
N VAL A 228 4.02 10.18 -9.63
CA VAL A 228 2.65 10.24 -10.12
C VAL A 228 2.13 8.83 -10.32
N ILE A 229 0.94 8.54 -9.81
CA ILE A 229 0.38 7.20 -9.72
C ILE A 229 -1.01 7.16 -10.34
N ALA A 230 -1.27 6.12 -11.13
CA ALA A 230 -2.61 5.76 -11.58
C ALA A 230 -2.76 4.24 -11.52
N GLU A 231 -3.90 3.77 -11.01
CA GLU A 231 -4.14 2.34 -10.82
C GLU A 231 -5.60 1.94 -11.02
N TYR A 232 -5.80 0.67 -11.30
CA TYR A 232 -7.06 -0.04 -11.16
C TYR A 232 -6.89 -1.14 -10.10
N ASP A 233 -7.65 -1.07 -9.03
CA ASP A 233 -7.49 -1.90 -7.83
C ASP A 233 -8.42 -3.13 -7.78
N SER A 234 -8.90 -3.59 -8.93
CA SER A 234 -9.96 -4.59 -9.16
C SER A 234 -11.40 -4.09 -8.95
N TYR A 235 -11.57 -2.87 -8.47
CA TYR A 235 -12.88 -2.26 -8.24
C TYR A 235 -13.01 -0.89 -8.90
N SER A 236 -12.02 -0.03 -8.73
CA SER A 236 -12.07 1.36 -9.20
C SER A 236 -10.72 1.82 -9.76
N VAL A 237 -10.79 2.85 -10.59
CA VAL A 237 -9.62 3.60 -11.01
C VAL A 237 -9.32 4.66 -9.95
N ASN A 238 -8.09 4.66 -9.46
CA ASN A 238 -7.58 5.63 -8.49
C ASN A 238 -6.40 6.38 -9.08
N CYS A 239 -6.19 7.60 -8.66
CA CYS A 239 -5.02 8.39 -9.02
C CYS A 239 -4.45 9.10 -7.80
N GLY A 240 -3.16 9.36 -7.83
CA GLY A 240 -2.50 10.00 -6.71
C GLY A 240 -1.10 10.49 -7.00
N ILE A 241 -0.54 11.11 -5.99
CA ILE A 241 0.80 11.68 -6.02
C ILE A 241 1.50 11.30 -4.72
N GLY A 242 2.67 10.67 -4.86
CA GLY A 242 3.62 10.49 -3.78
C GLY A 242 4.68 11.57 -3.81
N TYR A 243 5.22 11.96 -2.66
CA TYR A 243 6.33 12.89 -2.56
C TYR A 243 7.32 12.50 -1.48
N ASN A 244 8.60 12.43 -1.84
CA ASN A 244 9.70 12.18 -0.91
C ASN A 244 10.25 13.51 -0.40
N PHE A 245 9.96 13.86 0.87
CA PHE A 245 10.38 15.14 1.48
C PHE A 245 11.83 15.15 1.88
N TRP A 246 12.35 14.03 2.36
CA TRP A 246 13.74 13.91 2.83
C TRP A 246 14.32 12.57 2.40
N LYS A 247 14.93 12.56 1.21
CA LYS A 247 15.40 11.34 0.55
C LYS A 247 14.26 10.33 0.51
N ASP A 248 14.47 9.12 1.06
CA ASP A 248 13.48 8.08 1.22
C ASP A 248 13.01 7.89 2.69
N TYR A 249 13.50 8.74 3.62
CA TYR A 249 13.15 8.63 5.04
C TYR A 249 11.74 9.11 5.36
N ILE A 250 11.27 10.15 4.68
CA ILE A 250 9.95 10.73 4.90
C ILE A 250 9.25 10.91 3.55
N SER A 251 8.10 10.27 3.41
CA SER A 251 7.28 10.38 2.21
C SER A 251 5.83 10.70 2.59
N GLY A 252 5.16 11.43 1.73
CA GLY A 252 3.71 11.64 1.81
C GLY A 252 3.03 11.14 0.56
N VAL A 253 1.76 10.79 0.68
CA VAL A 253 0.89 10.42 -0.43
C VAL A 253 -0.43 11.16 -0.31
N VAL A 254 -0.92 11.64 -1.44
CA VAL A 254 -2.28 12.16 -1.59
C VAL A 254 -2.91 11.41 -2.74
N GLU A 255 -4.10 10.89 -2.52
CA GLU A 255 -4.83 10.14 -3.53
C GLU A 255 -6.24 10.66 -3.71
N LEU A 256 -6.81 10.33 -4.85
CA LEU A 256 -8.22 10.44 -5.16
C LEU A 256 -8.73 9.03 -5.47
N THR A 257 -9.35 8.38 -4.48
CA THR A 257 -10.01 7.10 -4.68
C THR A 257 -11.21 7.30 -5.60
N GLN A 258 -11.37 6.43 -6.60
CA GLN A 258 -12.34 6.59 -7.69
C GLN A 258 -12.16 7.92 -8.46
N CYS A 259 -10.94 8.47 -8.47
CA CYS A 259 -10.62 9.80 -9.00
C CYS A 259 -11.50 10.94 -8.43
N LYS A 260 -12.06 10.76 -7.23
CA LYS A 260 -13.04 11.68 -6.62
C LYS A 260 -12.82 11.92 -5.12
N TYR A 261 -12.56 10.88 -4.35
CA TYR A 261 -12.56 10.94 -2.89
C TYR A 261 -11.14 11.09 -2.35
N PRO A 262 -10.80 12.24 -1.73
CA PRO A 262 -9.43 12.47 -1.28
C PRO A 262 -9.10 11.66 -0.03
N SER A 263 -7.91 11.08 -0.02
CA SER A 263 -7.24 10.48 1.13
C SER A 263 -5.78 10.92 1.14
N ALA A 264 -5.14 10.88 2.30
CA ALA A 264 -3.74 11.28 2.41
C ALA A 264 -3.02 10.49 3.50
N GLY A 265 -1.72 10.31 3.35
CA GLY A 265 -0.91 9.60 4.31
C GLY A 265 0.53 10.06 4.38
N MET A 266 1.20 9.62 5.44
CA MET A 266 2.63 9.83 5.64
C MET A 266 3.31 8.54 6.07
N VAL A 267 4.55 8.39 5.61
CA VAL A 267 5.42 7.24 5.87
C VAL A 267 6.77 7.72 6.35
N PHE A 268 7.26 7.07 7.39
CA PHE A 268 8.61 7.25 7.92
C PHE A 268 9.37 5.94 7.76
N ARG A 269 10.60 5.99 7.26
CA ARG A 269 11.46 4.82 7.04
C ARG A 269 12.76 4.94 7.83
N ILE A 270 13.18 3.83 8.38
CA ILE A 270 14.45 3.68 9.10
C ILE A 270 15.18 2.48 8.48
N HIS A 271 16.36 2.73 7.92
CA HIS A 271 17.21 1.66 7.41
C HIS A 271 18.11 1.15 8.54
N LEU A 272 17.85 -0.10 8.94
CA LEU A 272 18.66 -0.77 9.94
C LEU A 272 19.99 -1.21 9.31
N LYS A 273 21.02 -1.29 10.12
CA LYS A 273 22.38 -1.69 9.66
C LYS A 273 22.53 -3.21 9.59
#